data_c7b47881637c3ab5a0614b518ebf5718
#
_entry.id   c7b47881637c3ab5a0614b518ebf5718
#
_cell.length_a   1.000
_cell.length_b   1.000
_cell.length_c   1.000
_cell.angle_alpha   90.00
_cell.angle_beta   90.00
_cell.angle_gamma   90.00
#
_symmetry.space_group_name_H-M   'P 1'
#
loop_
_entity.id
_entity.type
_entity.pdbx_description
1 polymer ?
#
loop_
_entity_poly.entity_id
_entity_poly.type
_entity_poly.pdbx_seq_one_letter_code
_entity_poly.pdbx_strand_id
1 'polypeptide(L)'
;MRTIRYAAAAVVLVALAGCGSDDTSDGPPPTPSSDRSEGSSPPTTTPTTAPPSSPRATDSASGAALDWQPVPGPVRDTVTTGGGWTLTVKGAGARWSLDGRQSSTGGGASGFRVSDALMDQDWAVVVLQDRAEQQPSRAQVVDLASGRKFTIDGRSDVPTTNGGTWALGGGHVVHATVSKGRYCVADVDLATRAAEVGWCAPKRTGFNGAHLTLGGDSVLSFDSGHPSCRTLMTLDGATATPFDGVPDCSAWDGLRTEDGAVWSVIPDEHRVEEAHFHAVAGGTPSDLGPGTAGTLTWCGGAAWFVRDPQREGDPAALMRWSPADGLSVAYESPAGRAFLSAPRCGGDALTVTAMAEGGDEQVTATVS
;
A
#
# COMPACT_ATOMS: atom_id res chain seq x y z
N MET A 1 -19.57 22.82 -53.24
CA MET A 1 -18.25 23.44 -53.05
C MET A 1 -18.17 24.01 -51.63
N ARG A 2 -17.48 23.34 -50.73
CA ARG A 2 -17.20 23.81 -49.37
C ARG A 2 -15.70 23.78 -49.17
N THR A 3 -15.12 24.93 -48.99
CA THR A 3 -13.69 25.19 -48.82
C THR A 3 -13.25 24.76 -47.42
N ILE A 4 -12.29 23.86 -47.33
CA ILE A 4 -11.63 23.41 -46.09
C ILE A 4 -10.46 24.38 -45.83
N ARG A 5 -10.46 25.04 -44.69
CA ARG A 5 -9.33 25.88 -44.22
C ARG A 5 -8.45 25.03 -43.27
N TYR A 6 -7.23 24.82 -43.67
CA TYR A 6 -6.19 24.23 -42.80
C TYR A 6 -5.60 25.34 -41.93
N ALA A 7 -5.62 25.14 -40.62
CA ALA A 7 -4.87 25.95 -39.67
C ALA A 7 -3.55 25.21 -39.35
N ALA A 8 -2.43 25.83 -39.66
CA ALA A 8 -1.12 25.34 -39.31
C ALA A 8 -0.79 25.74 -37.86
N ALA A 9 -0.49 24.77 -37.01
CA ALA A 9 0.03 24.98 -35.68
C ALA A 9 1.56 25.01 -35.75
N ALA A 10 2.15 26.13 -35.35
CA ALA A 10 3.59 26.29 -35.19
C ALA A 10 4.08 25.70 -33.89
N VAL A 11 5.02 24.75 -33.98
CA VAL A 11 5.76 24.19 -32.84
C VAL A 11 6.94 25.11 -32.53
N VAL A 12 6.97 25.68 -31.34
CA VAL A 12 8.12 26.43 -30.84
C VAL A 12 8.98 25.47 -29.99
N LEU A 13 10.16 25.17 -30.56
CA LEU A 13 11.23 24.46 -29.85
C LEU A 13 12.06 25.49 -29.06
N VAL A 14 12.06 25.42 -27.74
CA VAL A 14 12.98 26.18 -26.87
C VAL A 14 14.16 25.27 -26.55
N ALA A 15 15.32 25.62 -27.12
CA ALA A 15 16.61 25.03 -26.80
C ALA A 15 17.21 25.78 -25.61
N LEU A 16 17.40 25.09 -24.47
CA LEU A 16 18.18 25.60 -23.35
C LEU A 16 19.63 25.16 -23.52
N ALA A 17 20.48 26.11 -23.87
CA ALA A 17 21.95 26.00 -23.87
C ALA A 17 22.44 26.21 -22.44
N GLY A 18 23.06 25.20 -21.83
CA GLY A 18 23.77 25.30 -20.57
C GLY A 18 25.22 25.76 -20.84
N CYS A 19 25.63 26.88 -20.26
CA CYS A 19 27.04 27.27 -20.18
C CYS A 19 27.66 26.69 -18.92
N GLY A 20 28.65 25.82 -19.09
CA GLY A 20 29.59 25.46 -18.05
C GLY A 20 30.60 26.57 -17.84
N SER A 21 31.00 26.80 -16.61
CA SER A 21 32.17 27.60 -16.23
C SER A 21 33.03 26.75 -15.31
N ASP A 22 34.17 26.32 -15.84
CA ASP A 22 35.30 25.83 -15.07
C ASP A 22 35.97 27.02 -14.36
N ASP A 23 36.16 26.87 -13.04
CA ASP A 23 37.13 27.71 -12.30
C ASP A 23 37.94 26.77 -11.39
N THR A 24 39.13 26.46 -11.92
CA THR A 24 40.24 25.86 -11.17
C THR A 24 40.91 26.97 -10.36
N SER A 25 40.95 26.80 -9.05
CA SER A 25 41.82 27.60 -8.17
C SER A 25 42.56 26.68 -7.22
N ASP A 26 43.82 26.42 -7.56
CA ASP A 26 44.83 25.80 -6.72
C ASP A 26 45.22 26.75 -5.58
N GLY A 27 45.04 26.30 -4.33
CA GLY A 27 45.59 26.92 -3.13
C GLY A 27 46.18 25.87 -2.20
N PRO A 28 47.39 26.08 -1.66
CA PRO A 28 48.06 25.07 -0.86
C PRO A 28 47.44 24.90 0.56
N PRO A 29 47.60 23.74 1.18
CA PRO A 29 46.97 23.41 2.47
C PRO A 29 47.66 24.14 3.64
N PRO A 30 46.94 24.60 4.67
CA PRO A 30 47.54 25.16 5.87
C PRO A 30 48.08 24.05 6.79
N THR A 31 49.27 24.29 7.30
CA THR A 31 49.95 23.53 8.35
C THR A 31 49.24 23.60 9.68
N PRO A 32 49.22 22.52 10.50
CA PRO A 32 48.61 22.55 11.83
C PRO A 32 49.54 23.21 12.84
N SER A 33 49.05 24.25 13.46
CA SER A 33 49.66 24.83 14.70
C SER A 33 49.14 24.07 15.90
N SER A 34 50.12 23.51 16.63
CA SER A 34 49.88 22.93 17.95
C SER A 34 49.74 24.06 18.96
N ASP A 35 48.58 24.23 19.59
CA ASP A 35 48.48 24.95 20.83
C ASP A 35 47.79 24.06 21.90
N ARG A 36 48.53 23.90 22.94
CA ARG A 36 48.27 23.10 24.13
C ARG A 36 47.61 24.02 25.14
N SER A 37 46.35 23.75 25.50
CA SER A 37 45.71 24.36 26.65
C SER A 37 45.01 23.36 27.52
N GLU A 38 45.32 23.44 28.75
CA GLU A 38 44.97 22.60 29.90
C GLU A 38 43.49 22.68 30.29
N GLY A 39 42.96 21.56 30.76
CA GLY A 39 42.06 21.48 31.88
C GLY A 39 40.62 21.93 31.65
N SER A 40 39.77 20.96 31.29
CA SER A 40 38.36 20.99 31.66
C SER A 40 37.87 19.58 31.95
N SER A 41 37.41 19.37 33.15
CA SER A 41 36.80 18.10 33.62
C SER A 41 35.60 17.74 32.73
N PRO A 42 35.41 16.45 32.39
CA PRO A 42 34.25 16.03 31.58
C PRO A 42 32.96 16.20 32.39
N PRO A 43 31.87 16.64 31.76
CA PRO A 43 30.56 16.62 32.40
C PRO A 43 30.13 15.17 32.64
N THR A 44 29.68 14.91 33.86
CA THR A 44 29.06 13.64 34.26
C THR A 44 27.82 13.41 33.41
N THR A 45 27.91 12.53 32.45
CA THR A 45 26.75 12.07 31.64
C THR A 45 25.91 11.16 32.52
N THR A 46 24.75 11.65 32.92
CA THR A 46 23.69 10.82 33.49
C THR A 46 23.33 9.75 32.47
N PRO A 47 23.30 8.46 32.82
CA PRO A 47 22.90 7.43 31.89
C PRO A 47 21.43 7.64 31.50
N THR A 48 21.18 8.01 30.27
CA THR A 48 19.84 7.98 29.68
C THR A 48 19.42 6.51 29.60
N THR A 49 18.47 6.12 30.42
CA THR A 49 17.86 4.80 30.40
C THR A 49 17.20 4.64 29.05
N ALA A 50 17.72 3.74 28.21
CA ALA A 50 17.08 3.36 26.96
C ALA A 50 15.66 2.84 27.26
N PRO A 51 14.66 3.14 26.44
CA PRO A 51 13.33 2.56 26.60
C PRO A 51 13.43 1.04 26.54
N PRO A 52 12.59 0.31 27.30
CA PRO A 52 12.58 -1.15 27.28
C PRO A 52 12.31 -1.64 25.85
N SER A 53 13.20 -2.44 25.31
CA SER A 53 13.03 -3.10 24.02
C SER A 53 11.83 -4.02 24.10
N SER A 54 10.84 -3.85 23.22
CA SER A 54 9.74 -4.79 23.08
C SER A 54 10.27 -6.20 22.75
N PRO A 55 9.68 -7.27 23.29
CA PRO A 55 10.10 -8.62 22.96
C PRO A 55 9.92 -8.87 21.44
N ARG A 56 10.99 -9.31 20.79
CA ARG A 56 10.95 -9.70 19.38
C ARG A 56 10.20 -11.00 19.24
N ALA A 57 9.20 -11.04 18.35
CA ALA A 57 8.54 -12.27 17.97
C ALA A 57 9.57 -13.19 17.28
N THR A 58 9.69 -14.42 17.76
CA THR A 58 10.49 -15.45 17.08
C THR A 58 9.65 -16.07 15.96
N ASP A 59 10.24 -16.19 14.78
CA ASP A 59 9.62 -16.89 13.66
C ASP A 59 9.36 -18.34 14.11
N SER A 60 8.10 -18.68 14.35
CA SER A 60 7.70 -20.04 14.71
C SER A 60 7.25 -20.74 13.44
N ALA A 61 7.91 -21.83 13.09
CA ALA A 61 7.53 -22.70 11.95
C ALA A 61 6.19 -23.45 12.17
N SER A 62 5.37 -23.06 13.16
CA SER A 62 4.24 -23.83 13.69
C SER A 62 2.86 -23.27 13.33
N GLY A 63 2.72 -22.51 12.26
CA GLY A 63 1.38 -22.32 11.64
C GLY A 63 1.03 -23.55 10.82
N ALA A 64 -0.25 -23.96 10.79
CA ALA A 64 -0.67 -24.99 9.84
C ALA A 64 -0.23 -24.58 8.44
N ALA A 65 0.56 -25.44 7.77
CA ALA A 65 1.03 -25.18 6.42
C ALA A 65 -0.18 -24.99 5.50
N LEU A 66 -0.25 -23.83 4.84
CA LEU A 66 -1.31 -23.58 3.85
C LEU A 66 -1.07 -24.42 2.61
N ASP A 67 -2.16 -24.91 2.02
CA ASP A 67 -2.12 -25.65 0.75
C ASP A 67 -2.09 -24.68 -0.42
N TRP A 68 -0.86 -24.31 -0.82
CA TRP A 68 -0.63 -23.39 -1.93
C TRP A 68 -0.82 -24.10 -3.28
N GLN A 69 -1.71 -23.57 -4.08
CA GLN A 69 -2.04 -24.09 -5.42
C GLN A 69 -1.59 -23.10 -6.50
N PRO A 70 -1.03 -23.59 -7.62
CA PRO A 70 -0.69 -22.74 -8.74
C PRO A 70 -1.91 -22.01 -9.30
N VAL A 71 -1.77 -20.72 -9.58
CA VAL A 71 -2.81 -19.93 -10.27
C VAL A 71 -2.65 -20.12 -11.77
N PRO A 72 -3.69 -20.57 -12.49
CA PRO A 72 -3.61 -20.71 -13.94
C PRO A 72 -3.45 -19.37 -14.66
N GLY A 73 -2.57 -19.32 -15.66
CA GLY A 73 -2.40 -18.17 -16.53
C GLY A 73 -1.00 -17.56 -16.49
N PRO A 74 -0.80 -16.44 -17.20
CA PRO A 74 0.48 -15.76 -17.21
C PRO A 74 0.79 -15.09 -15.86
N VAL A 75 1.94 -15.33 -15.29
CA VAL A 75 2.40 -14.76 -14.01
C VAL A 75 2.41 -13.22 -14.01
N ARG A 76 2.56 -12.61 -15.18
CA ARG A 76 2.50 -11.14 -15.34
C ARG A 76 1.10 -10.53 -15.16
N ASP A 77 0.06 -11.35 -15.17
CA ASP A 77 -1.29 -10.89 -14.91
C ASP A 77 -1.49 -10.79 -13.39
N THR A 78 -2.20 -9.77 -12.96
CA THR A 78 -2.53 -9.60 -11.54
C THR A 78 -3.80 -10.38 -11.24
N VAL A 79 -3.72 -11.40 -10.40
CA VAL A 79 -4.85 -12.26 -10.06
C VAL A 79 -5.21 -12.15 -8.58
N THR A 80 -6.51 -12.10 -8.29
CA THR A 80 -7.10 -12.23 -6.94
C THR A 80 -8.15 -13.33 -7.02
N THR A 81 -8.07 -14.33 -6.13
CA THR A 81 -9.02 -15.45 -6.06
C THR A 81 -9.76 -15.44 -4.74
N GLY A 82 -10.99 -15.93 -4.69
CA GLY A 82 -11.77 -16.11 -3.47
C GLY A 82 -13.23 -16.43 -3.76
N GLY A 83 -13.91 -17.19 -2.89
CA GLY A 83 -15.33 -17.51 -3.00
C GLY A 83 -15.76 -18.19 -4.31
N GLY A 84 -14.82 -18.85 -5.01
CA GLY A 84 -15.05 -19.42 -6.34
C GLY A 84 -15.03 -18.39 -7.48
N TRP A 85 -14.49 -17.19 -7.23
CA TRP A 85 -14.28 -16.15 -8.21
C TRP A 85 -12.79 -15.93 -8.48
N THR A 86 -12.50 -15.43 -9.67
CA THR A 86 -11.14 -15.02 -10.09
C THR A 86 -11.21 -13.67 -10.78
N LEU A 87 -10.63 -12.66 -10.15
CA LEU A 87 -10.46 -11.33 -10.73
C LEU A 87 -9.05 -11.23 -11.31
N THR A 88 -8.96 -10.99 -12.62
CA THR A 88 -7.68 -10.91 -13.34
C THR A 88 -7.52 -9.55 -14.00
N VAL A 89 -6.39 -8.88 -13.76
CA VAL A 89 -5.98 -7.67 -14.49
C VAL A 89 -4.87 -8.02 -15.45
N LYS A 90 -5.06 -7.72 -16.73
CA LYS A 90 -4.20 -8.12 -17.85
C LYS A 90 -3.53 -6.92 -18.52
N GLY A 91 -2.38 -7.19 -19.13
CA GLY A 91 -1.73 -6.21 -19.99
C GLY A 91 -1.36 -4.90 -19.28
N ALA A 92 -0.76 -4.99 -18.10
CA ALA A 92 -0.37 -3.84 -17.29
C ALA A 92 -1.54 -2.86 -17.01
N GLY A 93 -2.71 -3.41 -16.70
CA GLY A 93 -3.91 -2.63 -16.38
C GLY A 93 -4.77 -2.25 -17.60
N ALA A 94 -4.48 -2.77 -18.80
CA ALA A 94 -5.28 -2.43 -19.99
C ALA A 94 -6.68 -3.05 -19.96
N ARG A 95 -6.84 -4.23 -19.37
CA ARG A 95 -8.09 -4.99 -19.31
C ARG A 95 -8.21 -5.75 -17.99
N TRP A 96 -9.44 -6.11 -17.65
CA TRP A 96 -9.72 -7.00 -16.53
C TRP A 96 -10.80 -8.02 -16.90
N SER A 97 -10.81 -9.15 -16.21
CA SER A 97 -11.87 -10.13 -16.23
C SER A 97 -12.19 -10.58 -14.81
N LEU A 98 -13.46 -10.84 -14.57
CA LEU A 98 -13.97 -11.48 -13.37
C LEU A 98 -14.68 -12.74 -13.81
N ASP A 99 -14.17 -13.89 -13.41
CA ASP A 99 -14.63 -15.22 -13.82
C ASP A 99 -15.09 -16.00 -12.58
N GLY A 100 -16.24 -16.64 -12.66
CA GLY A 100 -16.88 -17.41 -11.59
C GLY A 100 -18.22 -17.97 -12.06
N ARG A 101 -19.27 -17.86 -11.23
CA ARG A 101 -20.63 -18.28 -11.63
C ARG A 101 -21.14 -17.51 -12.85
N GLN A 102 -20.68 -16.31 -13.03
CA GLN A 102 -20.92 -15.44 -14.19
C GLN A 102 -19.59 -14.81 -14.59
N SER A 103 -19.44 -14.49 -15.87
CA SER A 103 -18.24 -13.79 -16.34
C SER A 103 -18.53 -12.32 -16.61
N SER A 104 -17.57 -11.48 -16.27
CA SER A 104 -17.59 -10.07 -16.56
C SER A 104 -16.21 -9.63 -17.06
N THR A 105 -16.19 -8.79 -18.06
CA THR A 105 -14.93 -8.25 -18.60
C THR A 105 -15.07 -6.74 -18.77
N GLY A 106 -13.95 -6.06 -18.74
CA GLY A 106 -13.88 -4.65 -19.02
C GLY A 106 -12.47 -4.22 -19.34
N GLY A 107 -12.32 -2.97 -19.72
CA GLY A 107 -11.02 -2.37 -20.00
C GLY A 107 -11.10 -0.87 -19.86
N GLY A 108 -9.95 -0.25 -19.73
CA GLY A 108 -9.85 1.19 -19.81
C GLY A 108 -10.21 1.67 -21.21
N ALA A 109 -11.02 2.74 -21.31
CA ALA A 109 -11.04 3.53 -22.53
C ALA A 109 -9.62 4.03 -22.84
N SER A 110 -9.37 4.47 -24.06
CA SER A 110 -8.07 5.05 -24.41
C SER A 110 -7.66 6.12 -23.36
N GLY A 111 -6.49 5.96 -22.74
CA GLY A 111 -6.00 6.83 -21.68
C GLY A 111 -6.21 6.32 -20.25
N PHE A 112 -7.07 5.32 -20.01
CA PHE A 112 -7.28 4.74 -18.68
C PHE A 112 -6.52 3.42 -18.48
N ARG A 113 -6.20 3.12 -17.23
CA ARG A 113 -5.68 1.82 -16.80
C ARG A 113 -6.38 1.37 -15.51
N VAL A 114 -6.40 0.09 -15.25
CA VAL A 114 -6.76 -0.44 -13.93
C VAL A 114 -5.65 -0.03 -12.95
N SER A 115 -6.00 0.74 -11.93
CA SER A 115 -5.11 1.10 -10.82
C SER A 115 -5.27 0.16 -9.64
N ASP A 116 -6.52 -0.24 -9.34
CA ASP A 116 -6.85 -1.12 -8.23
C ASP A 116 -7.86 -2.18 -8.67
N ALA A 117 -7.72 -3.37 -8.13
CA ALA A 117 -8.62 -4.49 -8.34
C ALA A 117 -8.81 -5.21 -7.00
N LEU A 118 -9.89 -4.87 -6.34
CA LEU A 118 -10.23 -5.32 -4.99
C LEU A 118 -11.34 -6.34 -5.08
N MET A 119 -11.30 -7.34 -4.21
CA MET A 119 -12.35 -8.36 -4.13
C MET A 119 -12.44 -8.86 -2.68
N ASP A 120 -13.65 -9.05 -2.20
CA ASP A 120 -13.95 -9.77 -0.98
C ASP A 120 -14.95 -10.93 -1.29
N GLN A 121 -15.65 -11.45 -0.29
CA GLN A 121 -16.59 -12.56 -0.48
C GLN A 121 -17.84 -12.16 -1.27
N ASP A 122 -18.24 -10.89 -1.22
CA ASP A 122 -19.52 -10.42 -1.75
C ASP A 122 -19.36 -9.45 -2.92
N TRP A 123 -18.22 -8.77 -3.03
CA TRP A 123 -18.03 -7.68 -3.96
C TRP A 123 -16.69 -7.74 -4.70
N ALA A 124 -16.71 -7.27 -5.94
CA ALA A 124 -15.48 -6.93 -6.68
C ALA A 124 -15.53 -5.46 -7.13
N VAL A 125 -14.43 -4.75 -6.94
CA VAL A 125 -14.29 -3.33 -7.27
C VAL A 125 -13.07 -3.17 -8.17
N VAL A 126 -13.28 -2.71 -9.41
CA VAL A 126 -12.20 -2.46 -10.37
C VAL A 126 -12.12 -0.97 -10.66
N VAL A 127 -11.02 -0.36 -10.27
CA VAL A 127 -10.77 1.08 -10.42
C VAL A 127 -10.01 1.35 -11.71
N LEU A 128 -10.53 2.23 -12.52
CA LEU A 128 -9.91 2.75 -13.73
C LEU A 128 -9.43 4.18 -13.48
N GLN A 129 -8.14 4.41 -13.56
CA GLN A 129 -7.51 5.71 -13.40
C GLN A 129 -7.03 6.26 -14.75
N ASP A 130 -7.24 7.53 -15.00
CA ASP A 130 -6.66 8.24 -16.12
C ASP A 130 -5.15 8.30 -16.00
N ARG A 131 -4.42 7.86 -17.02
CA ARG A 131 -2.94 7.84 -17.03
C ARG A 131 -2.32 9.24 -16.94
N ALA A 132 -3.04 10.25 -17.39
CA ALA A 132 -2.63 11.65 -17.30
C ALA A 132 -3.10 12.32 -16.00
N GLU A 133 -3.88 11.63 -15.18
CA GLU A 133 -4.45 12.12 -13.92
C GLU A 133 -5.25 13.42 -14.07
N GLN A 134 -5.86 13.62 -15.24
CA GLN A 134 -6.68 14.79 -15.55
C GLN A 134 -8.18 14.55 -15.38
N GLN A 135 -8.59 13.28 -15.26
CA GLN A 135 -9.98 12.89 -15.11
C GLN A 135 -10.17 12.08 -13.82
N PRO A 136 -11.34 12.23 -13.16
CA PRO A 136 -11.68 11.41 -12.01
C PRO A 136 -11.62 9.92 -12.31
N SER A 137 -11.13 9.15 -11.34
CA SER A 137 -11.15 7.69 -11.35
C SER A 137 -12.57 7.17 -11.48
N ARG A 138 -12.73 5.96 -12.04
CA ARG A 138 -14.01 5.28 -12.20
C ARG A 138 -13.89 3.87 -11.63
N ALA A 139 -14.66 3.56 -10.61
CA ALA A 139 -14.72 2.21 -10.08
C ALA A 139 -15.95 1.49 -10.61
N GLN A 140 -15.77 0.32 -11.20
CA GLN A 140 -16.85 -0.60 -11.49
C GLN A 140 -17.02 -1.56 -10.33
N VAL A 141 -18.18 -1.51 -9.70
CA VAL A 141 -18.56 -2.38 -8.59
C VAL A 141 -19.43 -3.51 -9.13
N VAL A 142 -19.15 -4.74 -8.71
CA VAL A 142 -19.89 -5.95 -9.09
C VAL A 142 -20.32 -6.69 -7.82
N ASP A 143 -21.61 -6.89 -7.65
CA ASP A 143 -22.19 -7.78 -6.64
C ASP A 143 -21.97 -9.24 -7.12
N LEU A 144 -21.15 -9.99 -6.40
CA LEU A 144 -20.75 -11.35 -6.80
C LEU A 144 -21.89 -12.37 -6.69
N ALA A 145 -22.87 -12.14 -5.82
CA ALA A 145 -24.02 -13.01 -5.66
C ALA A 145 -25.02 -12.85 -6.80
N SER A 146 -25.33 -11.60 -7.19
CA SER A 146 -26.36 -11.29 -8.17
C SER A 146 -25.82 -10.96 -9.57
N GLY A 147 -24.55 -10.65 -9.72
CA GLY A 147 -23.92 -10.13 -10.94
C GLY A 147 -24.33 -8.71 -11.31
N ARG A 148 -25.06 -8.01 -10.44
CA ARG A 148 -25.44 -6.60 -10.66
C ARG A 148 -24.22 -5.71 -10.59
N LYS A 149 -24.25 -4.65 -11.39
CA LYS A 149 -23.13 -3.69 -11.50
C LYS A 149 -23.61 -2.26 -11.34
N PHE A 150 -22.72 -1.45 -10.76
CA PHE A 150 -22.87 0.00 -10.78
C PHE A 150 -21.49 0.67 -10.85
N THR A 151 -21.47 1.97 -11.02
CA THR A 151 -20.23 2.75 -11.14
C THR A 151 -20.18 3.83 -10.08
N ILE A 152 -19.00 4.01 -9.49
CA ILE A 152 -18.65 5.15 -8.64
C ILE A 152 -17.65 5.98 -9.45
N ASP A 153 -17.97 7.24 -9.71
CA ASP A 153 -17.14 8.13 -10.55
C ASP A 153 -17.26 9.60 -10.15
N GLY A 154 -16.72 10.50 -10.96
CA GLY A 154 -16.78 11.94 -10.75
C GLY A 154 -18.21 12.55 -10.82
N ARG A 155 -19.25 11.76 -11.08
CA ARG A 155 -20.67 12.17 -11.11
C ARG A 155 -21.51 11.53 -10.01
N SER A 156 -20.90 10.68 -9.18
CA SER A 156 -21.55 10.09 -8.01
C SER A 156 -21.89 11.14 -6.98
N ASP A 157 -22.82 10.85 -6.06
CA ASP A 157 -23.24 11.78 -4.99
C ASP A 157 -22.04 12.27 -4.18
N VAL A 158 -21.06 11.40 -3.92
CA VAL A 158 -19.74 11.77 -3.45
C VAL A 158 -18.75 11.45 -4.57
N PRO A 159 -18.24 12.46 -5.31
CA PRO A 159 -17.45 12.26 -6.50
C PRO A 159 -16.03 11.77 -6.18
N THR A 160 -15.47 10.94 -7.06
CA THR A 160 -14.07 10.49 -7.01
C THR A 160 -13.11 11.62 -7.40
N THR A 161 -11.83 11.44 -7.04
CA THR A 161 -10.71 12.31 -7.47
C THR A 161 -9.98 11.71 -8.67
N ASN A 162 -8.99 12.44 -9.19
CA ASN A 162 -8.16 11.99 -10.33
C ASN A 162 -7.19 10.85 -9.98
N GLY A 163 -7.20 10.40 -8.77
CA GLY A 163 -6.39 9.31 -8.21
C GLY A 163 -6.75 9.15 -6.73
N GLY A 164 -5.87 8.52 -5.97
CA GLY A 164 -6.04 8.32 -4.54
C GLY A 164 -6.27 6.86 -4.17
N THR A 165 -6.34 6.61 -2.89
CA THR A 165 -6.48 5.26 -2.33
C THR A 165 -7.90 4.73 -2.46
N TRP A 166 -8.00 3.41 -2.56
CA TRP A 166 -9.24 2.65 -2.52
C TRP A 166 -9.08 1.48 -1.55
N ALA A 167 -10.12 1.18 -0.79
CA ALA A 167 -10.16 -0.03 0.04
C ALA A 167 -11.57 -0.61 0.06
N LEU A 168 -11.66 -1.93 0.17
CA LEU A 168 -12.90 -2.69 0.19
C LEU A 168 -12.91 -3.57 1.45
N GLY A 169 -14.01 -3.59 2.17
CA GLY A 169 -14.21 -4.45 3.33
C GLY A 169 -15.56 -4.23 3.98
N GLY A 170 -16.12 -5.27 4.62
CA GLY A 170 -17.36 -5.18 5.39
C GLY A 170 -18.59 -4.71 4.60
N GLY A 171 -18.62 -4.89 3.28
CA GLY A 171 -19.69 -4.40 2.41
C GLY A 171 -19.59 -2.91 2.07
N HIS A 172 -18.47 -2.28 2.38
CA HIS A 172 -18.16 -0.88 2.10
C HIS A 172 -16.98 -0.74 1.16
N VAL A 173 -16.95 0.34 0.40
CA VAL A 173 -15.75 0.80 -0.30
C VAL A 173 -15.47 2.23 0.08
N VAL A 174 -14.21 2.49 0.45
CA VAL A 174 -13.75 3.87 0.66
C VAL A 174 -12.90 4.32 -0.51
N HIS A 175 -12.99 5.62 -0.81
CA HIS A 175 -12.16 6.27 -1.82
C HIS A 175 -11.84 7.72 -1.45
N ALA A 176 -10.88 8.29 -2.14
CA ALA A 176 -10.57 9.71 -1.99
C ALA A 176 -11.61 10.60 -2.67
N THR A 177 -11.97 11.71 -2.02
CA THR A 177 -12.84 12.76 -2.55
C THR A 177 -12.35 14.15 -2.16
N VAL A 178 -12.95 15.20 -2.71
CA VAL A 178 -12.68 16.59 -2.30
C VAL A 178 -13.99 17.21 -1.81
N SER A 179 -14.00 17.65 -0.58
CA SER A 179 -15.14 18.38 0.01
C SER A 179 -14.67 19.69 0.63
N LYS A 180 -15.34 20.80 0.28
CA LYS A 180 -15.02 22.15 0.77
C LYS A 180 -13.53 22.52 0.64
N GLY A 181 -12.90 22.09 -0.47
CA GLY A 181 -11.47 22.32 -0.76
C GLY A 181 -10.50 21.55 0.12
N ARG A 182 -10.93 20.48 0.79
CA ARG A 182 -10.09 19.54 1.53
C ARG A 182 -10.14 18.16 0.90
N TYR A 183 -9.07 17.41 1.04
CA TYR A 183 -8.96 16.02 0.64
C TYR A 183 -9.62 15.16 1.73
N CYS A 184 -10.60 14.36 1.38
CA CYS A 184 -11.46 13.63 2.32
C CYS A 184 -11.59 12.17 1.92
N VAL A 185 -11.89 11.33 2.90
CA VAL A 185 -12.35 9.95 2.68
C VAL A 185 -13.84 10.00 2.38
N ALA A 186 -14.26 9.34 1.31
CA ALA A 186 -15.64 9.00 1.01
C ALA A 186 -15.88 7.55 1.41
N ASP A 187 -16.98 7.25 2.05
CA ASP A 187 -17.46 5.91 2.37
C ASP A 187 -18.74 5.62 1.58
N VAL A 188 -18.78 4.45 0.95
CA VAL A 188 -19.94 4.00 0.14
C VAL A 188 -20.37 2.63 0.62
N ASP A 189 -21.58 2.54 1.17
CA ASP A 189 -22.28 1.26 1.43
C ASP A 189 -22.68 0.62 0.09
N LEU A 190 -22.15 -0.53 -0.23
CA LEU A 190 -22.31 -1.18 -1.53
C LEU A 190 -23.70 -1.77 -1.73
N ALA A 191 -24.38 -2.16 -0.66
CA ALA A 191 -25.72 -2.77 -0.73
C ALA A 191 -26.78 -1.71 -1.02
N THR A 192 -26.73 -0.57 -0.33
CA THR A 192 -27.68 0.55 -0.46
C THR A 192 -27.25 1.59 -1.48
N ARG A 193 -25.94 1.65 -1.79
CA ARG A 193 -25.26 2.67 -2.59
C ARG A 193 -25.30 4.07 -1.96
N ALA A 194 -25.61 4.14 -0.67
CA ALA A 194 -25.49 5.38 0.07
C ALA A 194 -24.01 5.77 0.18
N ALA A 195 -23.72 7.04 -0.03
CA ALA A 195 -22.36 7.56 0.05
C ALA A 195 -22.30 8.76 0.98
N GLU A 196 -21.27 8.83 1.81
CA GLU A 196 -21.04 9.95 2.71
C GLU A 196 -19.58 10.40 2.69
N VAL A 197 -19.37 11.66 3.11
CA VAL A 197 -18.03 12.20 3.29
C VAL A 197 -17.65 12.00 4.76
N GLY A 198 -16.65 11.16 4.98
CA GLY A 198 -16.08 10.92 6.29
C GLY A 198 -15.03 11.97 6.70
N TRP A 199 -13.91 11.51 7.25
CA TRP A 199 -12.82 12.37 7.68
C TRP A 199 -12.20 13.14 6.52
N CYS A 200 -11.85 14.41 6.79
CA CYS A 200 -11.14 15.27 5.85
C CYS A 200 -9.76 15.66 6.41
N ALA A 201 -8.72 15.37 5.68
CA ALA A 201 -7.36 15.74 6.04
C ALA A 201 -7.25 17.27 6.28
N PRO A 202 -6.39 17.72 7.22
CA PRO A 202 -6.07 19.14 7.39
C PRO A 202 -5.59 19.78 6.08
N LYS A 203 -5.58 21.11 6.01
CA LYS A 203 -5.03 21.80 4.84
C LYS A 203 -3.56 21.44 4.65
N ARG A 204 -3.15 21.19 3.41
CA ARG A 204 -1.79 20.79 3.01
C ARG A 204 -1.38 19.40 3.51
N THR A 205 -2.35 18.58 3.86
CA THR A 205 -2.15 17.18 4.26
C THR A 205 -2.91 16.31 3.28
N GLY A 206 -2.32 15.17 2.89
CA GLY A 206 -2.95 14.12 2.10
C GLY A 206 -3.11 12.85 2.91
N PHE A 207 -3.65 11.83 2.28
CA PHE A 207 -3.67 10.47 2.81
C PHE A 207 -3.62 9.45 1.66
N ASN A 208 -3.17 8.24 1.99
CA ASN A 208 -3.21 7.06 1.12
C ASN A 208 -3.28 5.79 1.98
N GLY A 209 -3.06 4.62 1.38
CA GLY A 209 -2.93 3.35 2.12
C GLY A 209 -4.13 3.06 3.00
N ALA A 210 -5.35 3.20 2.47
CA ALA A 210 -6.56 2.89 3.22
C ALA A 210 -6.72 1.38 3.41
N HIS A 211 -7.12 0.97 4.62
CA HIS A 211 -7.53 -0.39 4.95
C HIS A 211 -8.88 -0.36 5.66
N LEU A 212 -9.74 -1.30 5.29
CA LEU A 212 -11.02 -1.57 5.95
C LEU A 212 -10.93 -2.95 6.61
N THR A 213 -11.07 -3.00 7.92
CA THR A 213 -11.02 -4.24 8.70
C THR A 213 -12.12 -4.26 9.75
N LEU A 214 -12.38 -5.40 10.35
CA LEU A 214 -13.32 -5.50 11.49
C LEU A 214 -12.86 -4.67 12.70
N GLY A 215 -11.56 -4.40 12.82
CA GLY A 215 -11.00 -3.57 13.90
C GLY A 215 -11.12 -2.06 13.67
N GLY A 216 -11.60 -1.65 12.50
CA GLY A 216 -11.81 -0.26 12.11
C GLY A 216 -11.02 0.16 10.87
N ASP A 217 -11.38 1.28 10.34
CA ASP A 217 -10.79 1.85 9.15
C ASP A 217 -9.51 2.61 9.48
N SER A 218 -8.57 2.57 8.56
CA SER A 218 -7.29 3.27 8.72
C SER A 218 -6.78 3.88 7.43
N VAL A 219 -5.96 4.93 7.56
CA VAL A 219 -5.23 5.57 6.46
C VAL A 219 -3.86 6.04 6.93
N LEU A 220 -2.93 6.14 6.00
CA LEU A 220 -1.68 6.87 6.20
C LEU A 220 -1.89 8.33 5.82
N SER A 221 -1.86 9.23 6.79
CA SER A 221 -1.86 10.68 6.59
C SER A 221 -0.43 11.19 6.43
N PHE A 222 -0.21 12.15 5.50
CA PHE A 222 1.10 12.76 5.28
C PHE A 222 0.96 14.25 4.98
N ASP A 223 1.94 15.03 5.40
CA ASP A 223 1.99 16.46 5.13
C ASP A 223 2.84 16.79 3.88
N SER A 224 2.96 18.08 3.56
CA SER A 224 3.77 18.57 2.45
C SER A 224 5.21 18.94 2.86
N GLY A 225 5.67 18.48 4.03
CA GLY A 225 7.04 18.68 4.50
C GLY A 225 8.06 17.87 3.69
N HIS A 226 9.32 18.18 3.83
CA HIS A 226 10.45 17.44 3.27
C HIS A 226 11.51 17.23 4.35
N PRO A 227 11.66 16.01 4.93
CA PRO A 227 10.83 14.82 4.70
C PRO A 227 9.38 15.02 5.14
N SER A 228 8.46 14.31 4.49
CA SER A 228 7.04 14.34 4.84
C SER A 228 6.80 13.65 6.19
N CYS A 229 6.06 14.30 7.07
CA CYS A 229 5.61 13.67 8.31
C CYS A 229 4.43 12.72 8.01
N ARG A 230 4.61 11.43 8.29
CA ARG A 230 3.66 10.37 8.01
C ARG A 230 3.11 9.80 9.30
N THR A 231 1.79 9.76 9.43
CA THR A 231 1.08 9.32 10.63
C THR A 231 -0.03 8.36 10.25
N LEU A 232 -0.06 7.18 10.85
CA LEU A 232 -1.19 6.27 10.72
C LEU A 232 -2.36 6.77 11.55
N MET A 233 -3.53 6.79 10.94
CA MET A 233 -4.76 7.30 11.54
C MET A 233 -5.82 6.20 11.54
N THR A 234 -6.46 5.98 12.67
CA THR A 234 -7.74 5.25 12.76
C THR A 234 -8.86 6.23 12.42
N LEU A 235 -9.78 5.82 11.59
CA LEU A 235 -10.96 6.61 11.21
C LEU A 235 -12.19 6.15 12.00
N ASP A 236 -12.99 7.13 12.41
CA ASP A 236 -14.32 6.94 13.00
C ASP A 236 -15.23 8.06 12.46
N GLY A 237 -15.92 7.76 11.37
CA GLY A 237 -16.72 8.72 10.63
C GLY A 237 -15.91 9.94 10.22
N ALA A 238 -16.24 11.11 10.79
CA ALA A 238 -15.58 12.39 10.49
C ALA A 238 -14.34 12.66 11.35
N THR A 239 -13.97 11.77 12.26
CA THR A 239 -12.82 11.92 13.16
C THR A 239 -11.68 10.99 12.76
N ALA A 240 -10.46 11.35 13.14
CA ALA A 240 -9.29 10.50 12.97
C ALA A 240 -8.37 10.67 14.17
N THR A 241 -7.85 9.53 14.67
CA THR A 241 -6.90 9.49 15.79
C THR A 241 -5.63 8.75 15.38
N PRO A 242 -4.44 9.22 15.74
CA PRO A 242 -3.20 8.49 15.50
C PRO A 242 -3.21 7.10 16.14
N PHE A 243 -2.50 6.16 15.52
CA PHE A 243 -2.24 4.85 16.14
C PHE A 243 -1.36 5.00 17.36
N ASP A 244 -1.76 4.37 18.46
CA ASP A 244 -0.94 4.31 19.67
C ASP A 244 0.34 3.51 19.43
N GLY A 245 1.46 4.00 19.96
CA GLY A 245 2.76 3.31 19.91
C GLY A 245 3.53 3.44 18.59
N VAL A 246 2.97 4.12 17.58
CA VAL A 246 3.69 4.43 16.33
C VAL A 246 4.53 5.68 16.54
N PRO A 247 5.86 5.64 16.29
CA PRO A 247 6.70 6.84 16.40
C PRO A 247 6.27 7.94 15.42
N ASP A 248 6.34 9.17 15.86
CA ASP A 248 5.98 10.33 15.05
C ASP A 248 6.72 10.35 13.71
N CYS A 249 6.01 10.68 12.65
CA CYS A 249 6.52 10.91 11.29
C CYS A 249 7.23 9.72 10.60
N SER A 250 7.24 8.53 11.20
CA SER A 250 7.96 7.36 10.67
C SER A 250 7.06 6.29 10.04
N ALA A 251 5.77 6.41 10.19
CA ALA A 251 4.80 5.43 9.71
C ALA A 251 4.85 5.25 8.19
N TRP A 252 4.54 4.03 7.71
CA TRP A 252 4.41 3.77 6.28
C TRP A 252 3.11 3.07 5.91
N ASP A 253 2.77 1.99 6.59
CA ASP A 253 1.57 1.20 6.33
C ASP A 253 1.01 0.67 7.65
N GLY A 254 -0.31 0.49 7.76
CA GLY A 254 -0.88 -0.02 8.99
C GLY A 254 -2.39 -0.25 8.91
N LEU A 255 -2.83 -1.28 9.63
CA LEU A 255 -4.22 -1.65 9.74
C LEU A 255 -4.61 -1.92 11.20
N ARG A 256 -5.88 -1.72 11.49
CA ARG A 256 -6.48 -2.08 12.78
C ARG A 256 -6.85 -3.56 12.78
N THR A 257 -6.77 -4.19 13.95
CA THR A 257 -7.38 -5.48 14.24
C THR A 257 -8.43 -5.30 15.33
N GLU A 258 -9.28 -6.28 15.58
CA GLU A 258 -10.30 -6.17 16.64
C GLU A 258 -9.68 -5.83 18.00
N ASP A 259 -8.51 -6.39 18.32
CA ASP A 259 -7.83 -6.24 19.62
C ASP A 259 -6.57 -5.36 19.56
N GLY A 260 -6.30 -4.69 18.44
CA GLY A 260 -5.06 -3.93 18.34
C GLY A 260 -4.77 -3.34 16.95
N ALA A 261 -3.52 -3.47 16.51
CA ALA A 261 -3.06 -2.98 15.22
C ALA A 261 -1.78 -3.70 14.76
N VAL A 262 -1.53 -3.65 13.44
CA VAL A 262 -0.25 -3.99 12.82
C VAL A 262 0.20 -2.81 11.97
N TRP A 263 1.47 -2.47 12.02
CA TRP A 263 2.00 -1.35 11.23
C TRP A 263 3.46 -1.57 10.83
N SER A 264 3.89 -0.83 9.84
CA SER A 264 5.30 -0.69 9.49
C SER A 264 5.80 0.74 9.66
N VAL A 265 7.07 0.85 9.98
CA VAL A 265 7.82 2.10 10.02
C VAL A 265 9.00 2.03 9.04
N ILE A 266 9.38 3.16 8.45
CA ILE A 266 10.59 3.29 7.65
C ILE A 266 11.43 4.45 8.21
N PRO A 267 12.76 4.35 8.20
CA PRO A 267 13.63 5.42 8.71
C PRO A 267 13.57 6.66 7.84
N ASP A 268 13.43 6.49 6.51
CA ASP A 268 13.41 7.53 5.52
C ASP A 268 12.48 7.13 4.36
N GLU A 269 11.79 8.10 3.74
CA GLU A 269 10.86 7.85 2.63
C GLU A 269 11.53 7.29 1.35
N HIS A 270 12.86 7.39 1.26
CA HIS A 270 13.65 6.82 0.17
C HIS A 270 14.25 5.43 0.51
N ARG A 271 13.99 4.92 1.72
CA ARG A 271 14.54 3.65 2.23
C ARG A 271 13.42 2.69 2.61
N VAL A 272 12.51 2.48 1.68
CA VAL A 272 11.33 1.61 1.85
C VAL A 272 11.71 0.13 2.07
N GLU A 273 12.89 -0.28 1.62
CA GLU A 273 13.47 -1.61 1.84
C GLU A 273 13.89 -1.85 3.29
N GLU A 274 13.98 -0.79 4.10
CA GLU A 274 14.31 -0.89 5.53
C GLU A 274 13.07 -0.87 6.43
N ALA A 275 11.92 -1.22 5.88
CA ALA A 275 10.70 -1.28 6.66
C ALA A 275 10.82 -2.30 7.81
N HIS A 276 10.31 -1.90 8.97
CA HIS A 276 10.24 -2.74 10.15
C HIS A 276 8.78 -2.82 10.63
N PHE A 277 8.32 -4.04 10.85
CA PHE A 277 6.94 -4.30 11.22
C PHE A 277 6.77 -4.49 12.72
N HIS A 278 5.65 -4.01 13.23
CA HIS A 278 5.25 -4.07 14.62
C HIS A 278 3.78 -4.46 14.73
N ALA A 279 3.40 -5.00 15.87
CA ALA A 279 2.01 -5.27 16.20
C ALA A 279 1.71 -4.95 17.66
N VAL A 280 0.46 -4.72 17.97
CA VAL A 280 -0.07 -4.70 19.32
C VAL A 280 -1.35 -5.51 19.37
N ALA A 281 -1.48 -6.38 20.37
CA ALA A 281 -2.69 -7.16 20.61
C ALA A 281 -2.98 -7.20 22.11
N GLY A 282 -4.20 -6.87 22.52
CA GLY A 282 -4.58 -6.80 23.92
C GLY A 282 -3.66 -5.87 24.74
N GLY A 283 -3.14 -4.80 24.13
CA GLY A 283 -2.18 -3.88 24.75
C GLY A 283 -0.74 -4.39 24.85
N THR A 284 -0.43 -5.58 24.32
CA THR A 284 0.92 -6.15 24.34
C THR A 284 1.63 -5.88 23.01
N PRO A 285 2.71 -5.07 22.98
CA PRO A 285 3.47 -4.79 21.79
C PRO A 285 4.35 -5.99 21.40
N SER A 286 4.54 -6.18 20.10
CA SER A 286 5.39 -7.21 19.49
C SER A 286 6.20 -6.60 18.36
N ASP A 287 7.48 -6.93 18.32
CA ASP A 287 8.37 -6.62 17.20
C ASP A 287 8.30 -7.78 16.19
N LEU A 288 7.77 -7.52 15.00
CA LEU A 288 7.62 -8.52 13.93
C LEU A 288 8.86 -8.58 13.02
N GLY A 289 9.81 -7.65 13.20
CA GLY A 289 11.07 -7.63 12.43
C GLY A 289 10.93 -6.98 11.05
N PRO A 290 11.98 -7.16 10.20
CA PRO A 290 12.03 -6.54 8.89
C PRO A 290 10.95 -7.10 7.95
N GLY A 291 10.54 -6.27 6.98
CA GLY A 291 9.62 -6.64 5.91
C GLY A 291 9.63 -5.60 4.79
N THR A 292 8.90 -5.87 3.72
CA THR A 292 8.81 -4.99 2.54
C THR A 292 7.66 -4.00 2.72
N ALA A 293 7.97 -2.71 2.68
CA ALA A 293 6.99 -1.64 2.84
C ALA A 293 5.86 -1.70 1.80
N GLY A 294 4.64 -1.36 2.22
CA GLY A 294 3.47 -1.33 1.33
C GLY A 294 2.94 -2.71 0.92
N THR A 295 3.29 -3.76 1.67
CA THR A 295 2.82 -5.12 1.40
C THR A 295 1.84 -5.64 2.45
N LEU A 296 1.46 -4.81 3.42
CA LEU A 296 0.54 -5.21 4.49
C LEU A 296 -0.88 -5.43 3.95
N THR A 297 -1.45 -6.57 4.26
CA THR A 297 -2.80 -6.97 3.84
C THR A 297 -3.50 -7.70 4.97
N TRP A 298 -4.79 -7.46 5.16
CA TRP A 298 -5.63 -8.22 6.07
C TRP A 298 -6.40 -9.29 5.30
N CYS A 299 -6.33 -10.55 5.72
CA CYS A 299 -7.06 -11.65 5.08
C CYS A 299 -7.25 -12.81 6.05
N GLY A 300 -8.46 -13.40 6.11
CA GLY A 300 -8.74 -14.57 6.92
C GLY A 300 -8.40 -14.40 8.41
N GLY A 301 -8.67 -13.23 8.98
CA GLY A 301 -8.41 -12.95 10.41
C GLY A 301 -6.93 -12.76 10.78
N ALA A 302 -6.04 -12.60 9.78
CA ALA A 302 -4.62 -12.39 10.00
C ALA A 302 -4.07 -11.23 9.17
N ALA A 303 -2.98 -10.64 9.64
CA ALA A 303 -2.16 -9.70 8.88
C ALA A 303 -1.08 -10.46 8.11
N TRP A 304 -0.86 -10.05 6.87
CA TRP A 304 0.10 -10.64 5.94
C TRP A 304 1.01 -9.56 5.40
N PHE A 305 2.30 -9.84 5.34
CA PHE A 305 3.28 -8.93 4.74
C PHE A 305 4.45 -9.70 4.15
N VAL A 306 5.17 -9.11 3.22
CA VAL A 306 6.33 -9.70 2.57
C VAL A 306 7.59 -9.38 3.36
N ARG A 307 8.51 -10.32 3.41
CA ARG A 307 9.88 -10.16 3.88
C ARG A 307 10.83 -10.54 2.76
N ASP A 308 11.56 -9.57 2.25
CA ASP A 308 12.61 -9.81 1.26
C ASP A 308 13.75 -10.63 1.86
N PRO A 309 14.57 -11.32 1.01
CA PRO A 309 15.73 -12.07 1.47
C PRO A 309 16.63 -11.22 2.36
N GLN A 310 16.93 -11.72 3.55
CA GLN A 310 17.77 -10.99 4.52
C GLN A 310 19.26 -11.26 4.29
N ARG A 311 19.59 -12.34 3.56
CA ARG A 311 20.94 -12.72 3.16
C ARG A 311 20.93 -13.24 1.73
N GLU A 312 22.09 -13.23 1.09
CA GLU A 312 22.25 -13.85 -0.22
C GLU A 312 21.91 -15.34 -0.14
N GLY A 313 20.97 -15.78 -0.99
CA GLY A 313 20.49 -17.16 -1.04
C GLY A 313 19.30 -17.50 -0.15
N ASP A 314 18.89 -16.60 0.75
CA ASP A 314 17.63 -16.77 1.48
C ASP A 314 16.43 -16.61 0.52
N PRO A 315 15.32 -17.34 0.72
CA PRO A 315 14.07 -17.09 0.00
C PRO A 315 13.43 -15.77 0.46
N ALA A 316 12.63 -15.18 -0.40
CA ALA A 316 11.65 -14.19 0.04
C ALA A 316 10.48 -14.92 0.72
N ALA A 317 9.94 -14.36 1.80
CA ALA A 317 8.91 -15.00 2.61
C ALA A 317 7.65 -14.16 2.69
N LEU A 318 6.50 -14.83 2.65
CA LEU A 318 5.23 -14.26 3.07
C LEU A 318 5.03 -14.56 4.55
N MET A 319 4.97 -13.51 5.33
CA MET A 319 4.77 -13.58 6.77
C MET A 319 3.29 -13.50 7.09
N ARG A 320 2.86 -14.26 8.09
CA ARG A 320 1.52 -14.24 8.68
C ARG A 320 1.63 -13.89 10.15
N TRP A 321 0.82 -12.98 10.60
CA TRP A 321 0.67 -12.66 12.03
C TRP A 321 -0.80 -12.64 12.43
N SER A 322 -1.10 -13.25 13.56
CA SER A 322 -2.39 -13.09 14.24
C SER A 322 -2.18 -12.95 15.76
N PRO A 323 -3.10 -12.32 16.50
CA PRO A 323 -3.03 -12.27 17.96
C PRO A 323 -2.95 -13.64 18.63
N ALA A 324 -3.59 -14.65 18.04
CA ALA A 324 -3.68 -15.99 18.61
C ALA A 324 -2.43 -16.83 18.34
N ASP A 325 -1.86 -16.74 17.13
CA ASP A 325 -0.81 -17.66 16.67
C ASP A 325 0.59 -17.00 16.67
N GLY A 326 0.65 -15.67 16.79
CA GLY A 326 1.90 -14.90 16.66
C GLY A 326 2.37 -14.82 15.20
N LEU A 327 3.68 -14.61 15.03
CA LEU A 327 4.34 -14.49 13.73
C LEU A 327 4.79 -15.85 13.20
N SER A 328 4.52 -16.13 11.92
CA SER A 328 4.96 -17.34 11.22
C SER A 328 5.27 -17.07 9.76
N VAL A 329 6.08 -17.94 9.15
CA VAL A 329 6.28 -17.99 7.69
C VAL A 329 5.16 -18.82 7.09
N ALA A 330 4.42 -18.25 6.15
CA ALA A 330 3.29 -18.91 5.49
C ALA A 330 3.61 -19.43 4.08
N TYR A 331 4.56 -18.80 3.39
CA TYR A 331 5.05 -19.21 2.08
C TYR A 331 6.50 -18.72 1.92
N GLU A 332 7.31 -19.53 1.27
CA GLU A 332 8.66 -19.18 0.84
C GLU A 332 8.74 -19.27 -0.68
N SER A 333 9.38 -18.29 -1.31
CA SER A 333 9.60 -18.30 -2.75
C SER A 333 10.50 -19.48 -3.16
N PRO A 334 10.45 -19.92 -4.43
CA PRO A 334 11.45 -20.84 -4.97
C PRO A 334 12.88 -20.37 -4.70
N ALA A 335 13.81 -21.32 -4.66
CA ALA A 335 15.22 -21.05 -4.40
C ALA A 335 15.83 -20.06 -5.41
N GLY A 336 16.82 -19.32 -4.97
CA GLY A 336 17.50 -18.27 -5.72
C GLY A 336 17.06 -16.88 -5.32
N ARG A 337 17.60 -15.87 -5.98
CA ARG A 337 17.19 -14.47 -5.75
C ARG A 337 15.73 -14.30 -6.15
N ALA A 338 14.92 -13.86 -5.21
CA ALA A 338 13.48 -13.77 -5.40
C ALA A 338 12.88 -12.53 -4.73
N PHE A 339 11.72 -12.11 -5.25
CA PHE A 339 10.85 -11.09 -4.67
C PHE A 339 9.42 -11.60 -4.67
N LEU A 340 8.65 -11.24 -3.66
CA LEU A 340 7.22 -11.48 -3.63
C LEU A 340 6.45 -10.19 -3.92
N SER A 341 5.36 -10.30 -4.67
CA SER A 341 4.40 -9.21 -4.77
C SER A 341 3.66 -8.99 -3.45
N ALA A 342 3.09 -7.80 -3.24
CA ALA A 342 2.12 -7.62 -2.18
C ALA A 342 1.00 -8.68 -2.30
N PRO A 343 0.63 -9.36 -1.19
CA PRO A 343 -0.41 -10.36 -1.20
C PRO A 343 -1.78 -9.73 -1.50
N ARG A 344 -2.66 -10.49 -2.15
CA ARG A 344 -4.02 -10.06 -2.48
C ARG A 344 -5.04 -10.95 -1.83
N CYS A 345 -5.96 -10.33 -1.11
CA CYS A 345 -7.07 -11.02 -0.47
C CYS A 345 -8.32 -10.98 -1.36
N GLY A 346 -8.97 -12.14 -1.54
CA GLY A 346 -10.26 -12.26 -2.19
C GLY A 346 -11.34 -12.76 -1.22
N GLY A 347 -11.24 -12.34 0.05
CA GLY A 347 -12.15 -12.72 1.14
C GLY A 347 -11.61 -13.92 1.91
N ASP A 348 -11.68 -15.12 1.35
CA ASP A 348 -11.27 -16.38 1.98
C ASP A 348 -9.99 -16.99 1.38
N ALA A 349 -9.40 -16.33 0.39
CA ALA A 349 -8.19 -16.79 -0.26
C ALA A 349 -7.17 -15.66 -0.44
N LEU A 350 -5.91 -16.02 -0.37
CA LEU A 350 -4.77 -15.15 -0.55
C LEU A 350 -4.00 -15.56 -1.79
N THR A 351 -3.63 -14.59 -2.61
CA THR A 351 -2.82 -14.81 -3.83
C THR A 351 -1.52 -14.03 -3.72
N VAL A 352 -0.39 -14.66 -4.06
CA VAL A 352 0.93 -14.03 -4.10
C VAL A 352 1.66 -14.44 -5.38
N THR A 353 2.49 -13.55 -5.91
CA THR A 353 3.36 -13.82 -7.05
C THR A 353 4.79 -13.80 -6.59
N ALA A 354 5.54 -14.86 -6.85
CA ALA A 354 6.97 -14.95 -6.69
C ALA A 354 7.66 -14.72 -8.03
N MET A 355 8.59 -13.77 -8.06
CA MET A 355 9.50 -13.52 -9.18
C MET A 355 10.87 -14.00 -8.76
N ALA A 356 11.30 -15.13 -9.31
CA ALA A 356 12.53 -15.82 -8.89
C ALA A 356 13.43 -16.18 -10.06
N GLU A 357 14.75 -16.28 -9.81
CA GLU A 357 15.72 -16.72 -10.83
C GLU A 357 15.41 -18.11 -11.40
N GLY A 358 14.83 -18.99 -10.57
CA GLY A 358 14.41 -20.34 -10.97
C GLY A 358 13.11 -20.40 -11.76
N GLY A 359 12.45 -19.28 -11.96
CA GLY A 359 11.16 -19.14 -12.66
C GLY A 359 10.12 -18.43 -11.80
N ASP A 360 9.30 -17.64 -12.45
CA ASP A 360 8.21 -16.93 -11.79
C ASP A 360 7.03 -17.88 -11.54
N GLU A 361 6.38 -17.74 -10.40
CA GLU A 361 5.14 -18.46 -10.10
C GLU A 361 4.11 -17.55 -9.44
N GLN A 362 2.85 -17.89 -9.61
CA GLN A 362 1.75 -17.28 -8.91
C GLN A 362 0.94 -18.37 -8.22
N VAL A 363 0.74 -18.22 -6.92
CA VAL A 363 0.09 -19.22 -6.08
C VAL A 363 -1.03 -18.60 -5.26
N THR A 364 -2.02 -19.43 -4.92
CA THR A 364 -3.14 -19.06 -4.05
C THR A 364 -3.35 -20.11 -2.98
N ALA A 365 -3.83 -19.70 -1.81
CA ALA A 365 -4.24 -20.60 -0.74
C ALA A 365 -5.50 -20.07 -0.07
N THR A 366 -6.36 -20.99 0.40
CA THR A 366 -7.47 -20.64 1.28
C THR A 366 -6.93 -20.30 2.66
N VAL A 367 -7.39 -19.17 3.21
CA VAL A 367 -7.02 -18.65 4.52
C VAL A 367 -8.30 -18.47 5.35
N SER A 368 -8.47 -19.24 6.40
CA SER A 368 -9.66 -19.22 7.26
C SER A 368 -9.25 -19.20 8.73
#